data_d63fa1b65000e307810aac8eb6eea51d
#
_entry.id   d63fa1b65000e307810aac8eb6eea51d
#
_cell.length_a   1.000
_cell.length_b   1.000
_cell.length_c   1.000
_cell.angle_alpha   90.00
_cell.angle_beta   90.00
_cell.angle_gamma   90.00
#
_symmetry.space_group_name_H-M   'P 1'
#
loop_
_entity.id
_entity.type
_entity.pdbx_description
1 polymer ?
#
loop_
_entity_poly.entity_id
_entity_poly.type
_entity_poly.pdbx_seq_one_letter_code
_entity_poly.pdbx_strand_id
1 'polypeptide(L)'
;YEMLRSLVGSEMCIRDSSAKMLATCIHMMQGTPYVYQGEELGMTNIYFDKLEDYRDIESINYFEEFTESGLMTPEHMMKCLMLRSRDNARTPMQWDDSKQAGFTEGEPWIKVNPNYKKINAAQQLEDPDSVFHYYQKLIRLRKEKDIIVYGEFEPLYREDEQIFAYTRKQDQEKLLTVCNFSDKNAEVEVPEEFKGAECLITNLGRKEFEGKIVLNPYEAFVLYYKH
;
A
#
# COMPACT_ATOMS: atom_id res chain seq x y z
N TYR A 1 -4.74 -5.38 7.54
CA TYR A 1 -6.13 -5.17 7.06
C TYR A 1 -6.80 -3.95 7.70
N GLU A 2 -6.42 -3.55 8.91
CA GLU A 2 -6.86 -2.27 9.51
C GLU A 2 -6.16 -1.05 8.90
N MET A 3 -4.99 -1.24 8.33
CA MET A 3 -4.23 -0.18 7.66
C MET A 3 -4.96 0.43 6.46
N LEU A 4 -5.71 -0.36 5.72
CA LEU A 4 -6.56 0.15 4.64
C LEU A 4 -7.75 0.99 5.15
N ARG A 5 -8.08 0.92 6.44
CA ARG A 5 -9.12 1.75 7.05
C ARG A 5 -8.73 3.22 7.14
N SER A 6 -7.45 3.52 7.35
CA SER A 6 -6.98 4.91 7.44
C SER A 6 -6.90 5.59 6.07
N LEU A 7 -6.90 4.81 4.98
CA LEU A 7 -6.97 5.33 3.61
C LEU A 7 -8.37 5.78 3.21
N VAL A 8 -9.39 5.42 4.00
CA VAL A 8 -10.80 5.75 3.75
C VAL A 8 -11.08 7.17 4.19
N GLY A 9 -11.16 8.10 3.24
CA GLY A 9 -11.59 9.47 3.47
C GLY A 9 -10.48 10.48 3.67
N SER A 10 -9.23 10.09 3.49
CA SER A 10 -8.11 11.01 3.53
C SER A 10 -7.77 11.54 2.14
N GLU A 11 -7.24 12.76 2.11
CA GLU A 11 -6.76 13.44 0.92
C GLU A 11 -5.79 12.58 0.09
N MET A 12 -5.71 12.83 -1.21
CA MET A 12 -4.86 12.07 -2.16
C MET A 12 -3.42 11.86 -1.64
N CYS A 13 -2.86 12.85 -0.93
CA CYS A 13 -1.50 12.77 -0.39
C CYS A 13 -1.31 11.62 0.63
N ILE A 14 -2.27 11.39 1.53
CA ILE A 14 -2.18 10.31 2.54
C ILE A 14 -2.34 8.95 1.86
N ARG A 15 -3.24 8.83 0.88
CA ARG A 15 -3.39 7.62 0.06
C ARG A 15 -2.07 7.27 -0.62
N ASP A 16 -1.46 8.23 -1.33
CA ASP A 16 -0.23 7.99 -2.07
C ASP A 16 0.95 7.65 -1.15
N SER A 17 1.07 8.35 -0.02
CA SER A 17 2.11 8.07 0.97
C SER A 17 1.99 6.66 1.54
N SER A 18 0.78 6.23 1.90
CA SER A 18 0.55 4.90 2.45
C SER A 18 0.70 3.79 1.40
N ALA A 19 0.25 4.01 0.16
CA ALA A 19 0.47 3.06 -0.94
C ALA A 19 1.97 2.87 -1.21
N LYS A 20 2.75 3.96 -1.27
CA LYS A 20 4.21 3.92 -1.43
C LYS A 20 4.91 3.28 -0.23
N MET A 21 4.45 3.54 1.00
CA MET A 21 4.98 2.92 2.21
C MET A 21 4.77 1.40 2.21
N LEU A 22 3.54 0.94 1.91
CA LEU A 22 3.22 -0.48 1.78
C LEU A 22 4.06 -1.16 0.69
N ALA A 23 4.18 -0.51 -0.47
CA ALA A 23 5.02 -0.99 -1.57
C ALA A 23 6.48 -1.12 -1.13
N THR A 24 7.04 -0.13 -0.42
CA THR A 24 8.41 -0.17 0.11
C THR A 24 8.58 -1.36 1.04
N CYS A 25 7.66 -1.52 2.00
CA CYS A 25 7.70 -2.62 2.95
C CYS A 25 7.78 -3.97 2.23
N ILE A 26 6.87 -4.22 1.28
CA ILE A 26 6.76 -5.54 0.61
C ILE A 26 7.91 -5.79 -0.36
N HIS A 27 8.32 -4.79 -1.16
CA HIS A 27 9.35 -4.99 -2.18
C HIS A 27 10.76 -5.16 -1.61
N MET A 28 11.03 -4.68 -0.41
CA MET A 28 12.34 -4.86 0.24
C MET A 28 12.42 -6.14 1.08
N MET A 29 11.31 -6.86 1.27
CA MET A 29 11.31 -8.17 1.95
C MET A 29 11.97 -9.27 1.10
N GLN A 30 12.41 -10.32 1.79
CA GLN A 30 12.79 -11.58 1.18
C GLN A 30 11.56 -12.26 0.56
N GLY A 31 11.77 -12.98 -0.52
CA GLY A 31 10.70 -13.66 -1.26
C GLY A 31 10.32 -12.92 -2.55
N THR A 32 9.27 -13.39 -3.20
CA THR A 32 8.78 -12.83 -4.47
C THR A 32 7.59 -11.93 -4.21
N PRO A 33 7.70 -10.61 -4.46
CA PRO A 33 6.55 -9.72 -4.34
C PRO A 33 5.58 -9.98 -5.49
N TYR A 34 4.29 -9.99 -5.18
CA TYR A 34 3.21 -10.01 -6.16
C TYR A 34 2.55 -8.63 -6.15
N VAL A 35 2.37 -8.07 -7.32
CA VAL A 35 1.64 -6.81 -7.50
C VAL A 35 0.25 -7.16 -8.02
N TYR A 36 -0.78 -6.87 -7.22
CA TYR A 36 -2.15 -7.04 -7.66
C TYR A 36 -2.58 -5.85 -8.53
N GLN A 37 -3.42 -6.10 -9.53
CA GLN A 37 -3.89 -5.05 -10.44
C GLN A 37 -4.48 -3.85 -9.69
N GLY A 38 -3.97 -2.65 -9.98
CA GLY A 38 -4.41 -1.40 -9.36
C GLY A 38 -3.64 -0.98 -8.11
N GLU A 39 -2.86 -1.86 -7.48
CA GLU A 39 -1.97 -1.46 -6.37
C GLU A 39 -0.96 -0.42 -6.84
N GLU A 40 -0.39 -0.62 -8.02
CA GLU A 40 0.56 0.28 -8.67
C GLU A 40 -0.03 1.64 -9.05
N LEU A 41 -1.35 1.78 -9.03
CA LEU A 41 -2.05 3.05 -9.25
C LEU A 41 -2.57 3.68 -7.95
N GLY A 42 -2.48 2.97 -6.84
CA GLY A 42 -3.11 3.37 -5.59
C GLY A 42 -4.63 3.33 -5.65
N MET A 43 -5.23 2.35 -6.38
CA MET A 43 -6.67 2.12 -6.40
C MET A 43 -7.17 1.79 -4.99
N THR A 44 -8.39 2.22 -4.67
CA THR A 44 -9.02 2.05 -3.35
C THR A 44 -10.30 1.22 -3.44
N ASN A 45 -10.84 0.83 -2.28
CA ASN A 45 -12.16 0.22 -2.19
C ASN A 45 -13.24 1.12 -2.81
N ILE A 46 -14.26 0.50 -3.40
CA ILE A 46 -15.35 1.21 -4.08
C ILE A 46 -16.46 1.69 -3.13
N TYR A 47 -16.64 1.05 -1.99
CA TYR A 47 -17.69 1.37 -1.00
C TYR A 47 -19.13 1.34 -1.58
N PHE A 48 -19.56 0.19 -2.04
CA PHE A 48 -20.96 0.02 -2.45
C PHE A 48 -21.90 0.26 -1.26
N ASP A 49 -22.92 1.09 -1.48
CA ASP A 49 -23.94 1.45 -0.49
C ASP A 49 -25.18 0.54 -0.54
N LYS A 50 -25.26 -0.36 -1.52
CA LYS A 50 -26.39 -1.27 -1.74
C LYS A 50 -25.91 -2.70 -1.90
N LEU A 51 -26.65 -3.66 -1.31
CA LEU A 51 -26.34 -5.08 -1.42
C LEU A 51 -26.40 -5.57 -2.89
N GLU A 52 -27.31 -5.02 -3.70
CA GLU A 52 -27.49 -5.39 -5.10
C GLU A 52 -26.28 -5.07 -5.99
N ASP A 53 -25.38 -4.22 -5.52
CA ASP A 53 -24.14 -3.88 -6.22
C ASP A 53 -23.03 -4.92 -6.06
N TYR A 54 -23.12 -5.73 -4.99
CA TYR A 54 -22.20 -6.83 -4.76
C TYR A 54 -22.47 -8.02 -5.68
N ARG A 55 -21.41 -8.69 -6.10
CA ARG A 55 -21.42 -9.87 -6.96
C ARG A 55 -20.83 -11.10 -6.26
N ASP A 56 -20.08 -10.89 -5.18
CA ASP A 56 -19.47 -11.95 -4.40
C ASP A 56 -20.53 -12.69 -3.59
N ILE A 57 -20.77 -13.95 -3.96
CA ILE A 57 -21.80 -14.78 -3.32
C ILE A 57 -21.55 -14.97 -1.81
N GLU A 58 -20.29 -15.00 -1.38
CA GLU A 58 -19.94 -15.11 0.03
C GLU A 58 -20.35 -13.85 0.79
N SER A 59 -20.13 -12.66 0.21
CA SER A 59 -20.57 -11.40 0.77
C SER A 59 -22.10 -11.33 0.93
N ILE A 60 -22.83 -11.79 -0.08
CA ILE A 60 -24.30 -11.84 -0.08
C ILE A 60 -24.81 -12.81 1.00
N ASN A 61 -24.27 -14.04 1.01
CA ASN A 61 -24.67 -15.05 2.00
C ASN A 61 -24.37 -14.60 3.44
N TYR A 62 -23.21 -13.99 3.69
CA TYR A 62 -22.91 -13.45 5.02
C TYR A 62 -23.86 -12.31 5.42
N PHE A 63 -24.22 -11.45 4.49
CA PHE A 63 -25.20 -10.41 4.79
C PHE A 63 -26.53 -11.02 5.23
N GLU A 64 -27.06 -11.99 4.50
CA GLU A 64 -28.31 -12.67 4.82
C GLU A 64 -28.22 -13.41 6.17
N GLU A 65 -27.22 -14.28 6.34
CA GLU A 65 -27.04 -15.10 7.53
C GLU A 65 -26.91 -14.26 8.81
N PHE A 66 -26.03 -13.22 8.79
CA PHE A 66 -25.77 -12.43 9.99
C PHE A 66 -26.91 -11.46 10.33
N THR A 67 -27.67 -11.01 9.34
CA THR A 67 -28.82 -10.13 9.58
C THR A 67 -30.08 -10.92 9.99
N GLU A 68 -30.35 -12.05 9.35
CA GLU A 68 -31.52 -12.91 9.70
C GLU A 68 -31.36 -13.56 11.08
N SER A 69 -30.14 -13.96 11.44
CA SER A 69 -29.85 -14.50 12.78
C SER A 69 -29.86 -13.44 13.89
N GLY A 70 -29.92 -12.15 13.53
CA GLY A 70 -29.85 -11.03 14.48
C GLY A 70 -28.48 -10.79 15.10
N LEU A 71 -27.42 -11.42 14.57
CA LEU A 71 -26.05 -11.23 15.03
C LEU A 71 -25.50 -9.84 14.69
N MET A 72 -25.95 -9.28 13.56
CA MET A 72 -25.58 -7.93 13.13
C MET A 72 -26.79 -7.18 12.57
N THR A 73 -26.77 -5.85 12.70
CA THR A 73 -27.76 -5.03 11.97
C THR A 73 -27.36 -4.92 10.50
N PRO A 74 -28.34 -4.72 9.57
CA PRO A 74 -28.04 -4.52 8.15
C PRO A 74 -27.02 -3.40 7.90
N GLU A 75 -27.12 -2.29 8.63
CA GLU A 75 -26.20 -1.15 8.50
C GLU A 75 -24.78 -1.53 8.93
N HIS A 76 -24.63 -2.33 9.99
CA HIS A 76 -23.32 -2.78 10.44
C HIS A 76 -22.70 -3.76 9.43
N MET A 77 -23.50 -4.72 8.94
CA MET A 77 -23.05 -5.68 7.94
C MET A 77 -22.65 -4.99 6.63
N MET A 78 -23.42 -4.00 6.14
CA MET A 78 -23.02 -3.20 4.98
C MET A 78 -21.66 -2.52 5.19
N LYS A 79 -21.39 -1.95 6.35
CA LYS A 79 -20.06 -1.38 6.66
C LYS A 79 -18.95 -2.43 6.60
N CYS A 80 -19.21 -3.64 7.07
CA CYS A 80 -18.25 -4.74 6.96
C CYS A 80 -17.97 -5.11 5.50
N LEU A 81 -19.02 -5.19 4.66
CA LEU A 81 -18.87 -5.47 3.23
C LEU A 81 -18.11 -4.36 2.50
N MET A 82 -18.41 -3.09 2.76
CA MET A 82 -17.68 -1.94 2.19
C MET A 82 -16.17 -2.03 2.44
N LEU A 83 -15.79 -2.55 3.61
CA LEU A 83 -14.39 -2.63 4.00
C LEU A 83 -13.69 -3.92 3.57
N ARG A 84 -14.42 -5.05 3.50
CA ARG A 84 -13.80 -6.38 3.46
C ARG A 84 -14.27 -7.29 2.33
N SER A 85 -15.31 -6.91 1.58
CA SER A 85 -15.76 -7.73 0.44
C SER A 85 -14.66 -7.90 -0.58
N ARG A 86 -14.56 -9.10 -1.13
CA ARG A 86 -13.66 -9.44 -2.24
C ARG A 86 -13.94 -8.62 -3.51
N ASP A 87 -15.15 -8.10 -3.64
CA ASP A 87 -15.53 -7.28 -4.79
C ASP A 87 -14.73 -5.96 -4.87
N ASN A 88 -14.22 -5.46 -3.75
CA ASN A 88 -13.33 -4.32 -3.75
C ASN A 88 -12.06 -4.55 -4.62
N ALA A 89 -11.56 -5.78 -4.66
CA ALA A 89 -10.41 -6.17 -5.46
C ALA A 89 -10.77 -6.59 -6.90
N ARG A 90 -12.07 -6.66 -7.24
CA ARG A 90 -12.55 -7.10 -8.55
C ARG A 90 -13.12 -6.00 -9.42
N THR A 91 -13.09 -4.75 -8.93
CA THR A 91 -13.52 -3.60 -9.70
C THR A 91 -12.68 -3.46 -10.97
N PRO A 92 -13.28 -2.95 -12.08
CA PRO A 92 -12.56 -2.73 -13.31
C PRO A 92 -11.31 -1.88 -13.14
N MET A 93 -10.24 -2.22 -13.85
CA MET A 93 -9.01 -1.43 -13.90
C MET A 93 -9.32 -0.01 -14.40
N GLN A 94 -8.74 0.97 -13.74
CA GLN A 94 -8.95 2.39 -14.06
C GLN A 94 -7.86 2.85 -15.02
N TRP A 95 -8.15 2.80 -16.35
CA TRP A 95 -7.17 3.15 -17.37
C TRP A 95 -7.04 4.66 -17.59
N ASP A 96 -8.20 5.36 -17.64
CA ASP A 96 -8.25 6.80 -17.87
C ASP A 96 -9.52 7.42 -17.23
N ASP A 97 -9.75 8.70 -17.49
CA ASP A 97 -10.91 9.45 -16.99
C ASP A 97 -12.13 9.42 -17.91
N SER A 98 -12.11 8.63 -18.98
CA SER A 98 -13.25 8.46 -19.91
C SER A 98 -14.36 7.60 -19.29
N LYS A 99 -15.47 7.43 -20.01
CA LYS A 99 -16.59 6.62 -19.56
C LYS A 99 -16.12 5.20 -19.18
N GLN A 100 -16.61 4.69 -18.03
CA GLN A 100 -16.24 3.38 -17.48
C GLN A 100 -14.72 3.24 -17.28
N ALA A 101 -14.02 4.34 -16.96
CA ALA A 101 -12.56 4.38 -16.73
C ALA A 101 -11.74 3.85 -17.92
N GLY A 102 -12.23 3.96 -19.15
CA GLY A 102 -11.59 3.36 -20.32
C GLY A 102 -11.58 1.83 -20.35
N PHE A 103 -12.25 1.17 -19.41
CA PHE A 103 -12.24 -0.29 -19.28
C PHE A 103 -13.13 -0.98 -20.33
N THR A 104 -14.30 -0.42 -20.62
CA THR A 104 -15.26 -0.98 -21.59
C THR A 104 -16.18 0.10 -22.14
N GLU A 105 -16.67 -0.10 -23.36
CA GLU A 105 -17.73 0.74 -23.93
C GLU A 105 -19.13 0.34 -23.44
N GLY A 106 -19.29 -0.91 -23.02
CA GLY A 106 -20.53 -1.48 -22.49
C GLY A 106 -20.71 -1.26 -20.99
N GLU A 107 -21.59 -2.03 -20.37
CA GLU A 107 -21.78 -2.06 -18.93
C GLU A 107 -20.81 -3.09 -18.31
N PRO A 108 -19.95 -2.72 -17.36
CA PRO A 108 -19.04 -3.65 -16.74
C PRO A 108 -19.80 -4.60 -15.79
N TRP A 109 -19.27 -5.82 -15.61
CA TRP A 109 -19.83 -6.84 -14.71
C TRP A 109 -20.04 -6.35 -13.28
N ILE A 110 -19.09 -5.54 -12.78
CA ILE A 110 -19.15 -4.86 -11.50
C ILE A 110 -18.87 -3.37 -11.72
N LYS A 111 -19.50 -2.49 -10.95
CA LYS A 111 -19.38 -1.04 -11.13
C LYS A 111 -17.93 -0.58 -11.02
N VAL A 112 -17.57 0.38 -11.87
CA VAL A 112 -16.30 1.09 -11.78
C VAL A 112 -16.29 1.99 -10.55
N ASN A 113 -15.17 2.03 -9.83
CA ASN A 113 -15.00 2.95 -8.73
C ASN A 113 -15.08 4.41 -9.23
N PRO A 114 -15.99 5.24 -8.71
CA PRO A 114 -16.20 6.61 -9.22
C PRO A 114 -14.98 7.52 -9.08
N ASN A 115 -13.98 7.13 -8.28
CA ASN A 115 -12.75 7.88 -8.13
C ASN A 115 -11.79 7.79 -9.34
N TYR A 116 -12.14 6.99 -10.37
CA TYR A 116 -11.35 6.85 -11.61
C TYR A 116 -11.04 8.19 -12.30
N LYS A 117 -11.86 9.21 -12.05
CA LYS A 117 -11.60 10.58 -12.53
C LYS A 117 -10.31 11.19 -11.99
N LYS A 118 -9.80 10.67 -10.86
CA LYS A 118 -8.61 11.17 -10.17
C LYS A 118 -7.53 10.11 -9.99
N ILE A 119 -7.90 8.83 -10.07
CA ILE A 119 -7.00 7.70 -9.89
C ILE A 119 -7.12 6.82 -11.12
N ASN A 120 -6.19 6.93 -12.02
CA ASN A 120 -6.16 6.12 -13.25
C ASN A 120 -4.75 6.04 -13.83
N ALA A 121 -4.54 5.05 -14.69
CA ALA A 121 -3.23 4.78 -15.26
C ALA A 121 -2.68 5.97 -16.09
N ALA A 122 -3.52 6.65 -16.86
CA ALA A 122 -3.10 7.78 -17.70
C ALA A 122 -2.47 8.90 -16.82
N GLN A 123 -3.16 9.30 -15.74
CA GLN A 123 -2.64 10.33 -14.84
C GLN A 123 -1.39 9.88 -14.08
N GLN A 124 -1.35 8.60 -13.65
CA GLN A 124 -0.18 8.05 -12.95
C GLN A 124 1.06 8.00 -13.85
N LEU A 125 0.91 7.78 -15.15
CA LEU A 125 2.02 7.79 -16.12
C LEU A 125 2.58 9.20 -16.37
N GLU A 126 1.75 10.24 -16.29
CA GLU A 126 2.15 11.63 -16.48
C GLU A 126 2.84 12.24 -15.25
N ASP A 127 2.52 11.76 -14.05
CA ASP A 127 3.07 12.27 -12.80
C ASP A 127 4.35 11.51 -12.40
N PRO A 128 5.55 12.12 -12.45
CA PRO A 128 6.82 11.48 -12.09
C PRO A 128 6.90 11.07 -10.61
N ASP A 129 6.07 11.66 -9.75
CA ASP A 129 5.99 11.35 -8.32
C ASP A 129 4.83 10.42 -7.98
N SER A 130 4.15 9.84 -8.98
CA SER A 130 3.04 8.92 -8.81
C SER A 130 3.40 7.63 -8.06
N VAL A 131 2.37 6.92 -7.61
CA VAL A 131 2.50 5.56 -7.06
C VAL A 131 3.07 4.61 -8.11
N PHE A 132 2.66 4.74 -9.38
CA PHE A 132 3.16 3.93 -10.49
C PHE A 132 4.68 4.05 -10.69
N HIS A 133 5.20 5.26 -10.78
CA HIS A 133 6.64 5.47 -10.93
C HIS A 133 7.43 5.06 -9.68
N TYR A 134 6.80 5.12 -8.50
CA TYR A 134 7.38 4.61 -7.28
C TYR A 134 7.54 3.08 -7.31
N TYR A 135 6.50 2.33 -7.72
CA TYR A 135 6.57 0.89 -7.95
C TYR A 135 7.64 0.53 -9.00
N GLN A 136 7.72 1.29 -10.07
CA GLN A 136 8.75 1.10 -11.10
C GLN A 136 10.18 1.22 -10.51
N LYS A 137 10.40 2.21 -9.62
CA LYS A 137 11.69 2.38 -8.92
C LYS A 137 11.97 1.18 -7.99
N LEU A 138 11.00 0.72 -7.22
CA LEU A 138 11.15 -0.43 -6.34
C LEU A 138 11.49 -1.73 -7.10
N ILE A 139 10.80 -1.99 -8.20
CA ILE A 139 11.07 -3.15 -9.07
C ILE A 139 12.48 -3.08 -9.67
N ARG A 140 12.93 -1.87 -10.07
CA ARG A 140 14.28 -1.66 -10.57
C ARG A 140 15.33 -1.94 -9.50
N LEU A 141 15.18 -1.36 -8.29
CA LEU A 141 16.07 -1.62 -7.16
C LEU A 141 16.21 -3.11 -6.87
N ARG A 142 15.11 -3.84 -6.93
CA ARG A 142 15.08 -5.27 -6.70
C ARG A 142 15.83 -6.08 -7.78
N LYS A 143 15.91 -5.56 -9.01
CA LYS A 143 16.70 -6.16 -10.10
C LYS A 143 18.20 -5.79 -10.03
N GLU A 144 18.51 -4.63 -9.46
CA GLU A 144 19.88 -4.09 -9.40
C GLU A 144 20.62 -4.48 -8.11
N LYS A 145 19.92 -4.84 -7.04
CA LYS A 145 20.48 -5.10 -5.71
C LYS A 145 20.12 -6.51 -5.23
N ASP A 146 21.03 -7.44 -5.39
CA ASP A 146 20.86 -8.86 -4.99
C ASP A 146 20.53 -9.02 -3.51
N ILE A 147 21.04 -8.15 -2.66
CA ILE A 147 20.73 -8.15 -1.21
C ILE A 147 19.23 -8.06 -0.92
N ILE A 148 18.46 -7.39 -1.76
CA ILE A 148 16.99 -7.29 -1.58
C ILE A 148 16.33 -8.66 -1.76
N VAL A 149 16.88 -9.50 -2.65
CA VAL A 149 16.34 -10.82 -2.97
C VAL A 149 16.89 -11.89 -2.02
N TYR A 150 18.21 -11.93 -1.84
CA TYR A 150 18.93 -13.05 -1.22
C TYR A 150 19.43 -12.76 0.20
N GLY A 151 19.52 -11.48 0.59
CA GLY A 151 20.02 -11.12 1.92
C GLY A 151 19.21 -11.73 3.05
N GLU A 152 19.86 -12.01 4.17
CA GLU A 152 19.21 -12.48 5.40
C GLU A 152 18.28 -11.40 5.94
N PHE A 153 17.12 -11.81 6.43
CA PHE A 153 16.09 -10.92 6.98
C PHE A 153 16.16 -10.93 8.51
N GLU A 154 16.23 -9.74 9.11
CA GLU A 154 16.18 -9.57 10.56
C GLU A 154 15.20 -8.45 10.92
N PRO A 155 14.09 -8.74 11.62
CA PRO A 155 13.14 -7.72 12.04
C PRO A 155 13.67 -6.89 13.20
N LEU A 156 13.41 -5.58 13.15
CA LEU A 156 13.64 -4.61 14.22
C LEU A 156 12.30 -4.15 14.79
N TYR A 157 12.31 -3.53 15.98
CA TYR A 157 11.11 -2.93 16.59
C TYR A 157 9.92 -3.90 16.71
N ARG A 158 10.17 -5.16 17.10
CA ARG A 158 9.16 -6.25 17.07
C ARG A 158 7.92 -5.97 17.92
N GLU A 159 8.05 -5.19 18.98
CA GLU A 159 6.96 -4.85 19.90
C GLU A 159 6.36 -3.46 19.63
N ASP A 160 6.82 -2.76 18.59
CA ASP A 160 6.31 -1.45 18.23
C ASP A 160 5.05 -1.60 17.38
N GLU A 161 3.97 -0.94 17.77
CA GLU A 161 2.67 -1.01 17.06
C GLU A 161 2.59 -0.08 15.85
N GLN A 162 3.53 0.86 15.68
CA GLN A 162 3.53 1.86 14.62
C GLN A 162 4.62 1.62 13.59
N ILE A 163 5.79 1.16 14.05
CA ILE A 163 6.96 0.99 13.19
C ILE A 163 7.12 -0.46 12.78
N PHE A 164 7.19 -0.68 11.48
CA PHE A 164 7.67 -1.93 10.92
C PHE A 164 9.01 -1.68 10.25
N ALA A 165 10.06 -2.24 10.84
CA ALA A 165 11.41 -2.08 10.34
C ALA A 165 12.17 -3.41 10.35
N TYR A 166 13.10 -3.54 9.41
CA TYR A 166 13.95 -4.73 9.29
C TYR A 166 15.23 -4.41 8.53
N THR A 167 16.24 -5.25 8.77
CA THR A 167 17.48 -5.25 8.00
C THR A 167 17.54 -6.43 7.03
N ARG A 168 18.33 -6.23 5.97
CA ARG A 168 18.81 -7.29 5.09
C ARG A 168 20.33 -7.27 5.14
N LYS A 169 20.94 -8.44 5.18
CA LYS A 169 22.40 -8.58 5.22
C LYS A 169 22.86 -9.61 4.21
N GLN A 170 23.88 -9.26 3.43
CA GLN A 170 24.51 -10.17 2.48
C GLN A 170 25.99 -9.78 2.31
N ASP A 171 26.90 -10.67 2.65
CA ASP A 171 28.34 -10.42 2.62
C ASP A 171 28.72 -9.13 3.38
N GLN A 172 29.22 -8.10 2.66
CA GLN A 172 29.59 -6.79 3.20
C GLN A 172 28.50 -5.73 2.97
N GLU A 173 27.34 -6.13 2.49
CA GLU A 173 26.23 -5.24 2.19
C GLU A 173 25.17 -5.31 3.29
N LYS A 174 24.58 -4.15 3.63
CA LYS A 174 23.49 -4.03 4.58
C LYS A 174 22.42 -3.12 4.02
N LEU A 175 21.17 -3.48 4.28
CA LEU A 175 20.01 -2.67 3.92
C LEU A 175 19.10 -2.54 5.14
N LEU A 176 18.60 -1.35 5.38
CA LEU A 176 17.61 -1.04 6.41
C LEU A 176 16.35 -0.51 5.74
N THR A 177 15.22 -1.12 6.03
CA THR A 177 13.90 -0.63 5.65
C THR A 177 13.16 -0.20 6.90
N VAL A 178 12.58 1.01 6.87
CA VAL A 178 11.78 1.55 7.97
C VAL A 178 10.48 2.09 7.41
N CYS A 179 9.36 1.70 8.01
CA CYS A 179 8.01 2.09 7.61
C CYS A 179 7.18 2.48 8.84
N ASN A 180 6.60 3.67 8.82
CA ASN A 180 5.59 4.07 9.80
C ASN A 180 4.20 3.68 9.29
N PHE A 181 3.59 2.71 9.96
CA PHE A 181 2.27 2.16 9.59
C PHE A 181 1.10 2.91 10.23
N SER A 182 1.35 4.07 10.81
CA SER A 182 0.31 4.85 11.49
C SER A 182 0.03 6.20 10.82
N ASP A 183 -1.12 6.77 11.14
CA ASP A 183 -1.54 8.13 10.76
C ASP A 183 -0.96 9.19 11.72
N LYS A 184 0.01 8.82 12.56
CA LYS A 184 0.68 9.67 13.54
C LYS A 184 2.19 9.70 13.30
N ASN A 185 2.82 10.71 13.85
CA ASN A 185 4.27 10.73 13.92
C ASN A 185 4.77 9.60 14.82
N ALA A 186 5.89 9.00 14.44
CA ALA A 186 6.55 7.94 15.21
C ALA A 186 8.05 8.23 15.32
N GLU A 187 8.64 7.95 16.48
CA GLU A 187 10.08 8.08 16.67
C GLU A 187 10.79 6.77 16.35
N VAL A 188 11.93 6.86 15.68
CA VAL A 188 12.79 5.72 15.39
C VAL A 188 14.25 6.11 15.56
N GLU A 189 15.06 5.20 16.06
CA GLU A 189 16.51 5.35 16.13
C GLU A 189 17.15 4.54 15.01
N VAL A 190 17.81 5.24 14.08
CA VAL A 190 18.56 4.59 13.00
C VAL A 190 19.83 3.97 13.59
N PRO A 191 20.06 2.64 13.42
CA PRO A 191 21.27 2.00 13.96
C PRO A 191 22.56 2.64 13.45
N GLU A 192 23.56 2.78 14.32
CA GLU A 192 24.84 3.42 13.97
C GLU A 192 25.56 2.76 12.78
N GLU A 193 25.32 1.47 12.57
CA GLU A 193 25.88 0.75 11.42
C GLU A 193 25.37 1.24 10.05
N PHE A 194 24.36 2.11 10.03
CA PHE A 194 23.85 2.78 8.83
C PHE A 194 24.25 4.26 8.73
N LYS A 195 25.17 4.71 9.59
CA LYS A 195 25.70 6.07 9.49
C LYS A 195 26.42 6.28 8.17
N GLY A 196 26.03 7.32 7.43
CA GLY A 196 26.56 7.60 6.10
C GLY A 196 26.05 6.66 5.00
N ALA A 197 25.02 5.85 5.28
CA ALA A 197 24.40 4.99 4.27
C ALA A 197 23.71 5.79 3.16
N GLU A 198 23.70 5.22 1.96
CA GLU A 198 22.97 5.76 0.81
C GLU A 198 21.46 5.55 1.00
N CYS A 199 20.65 6.59 0.82
CA CYS A 199 19.20 6.43 0.73
C CYS A 199 18.81 5.98 -0.68
N LEU A 200 18.35 4.72 -0.82
CA LEU A 200 17.94 4.18 -2.10
C LEU A 200 16.57 4.72 -2.54
N ILE A 201 15.66 4.87 -1.59
CA ILE A 201 14.30 5.36 -1.85
C ILE A 201 13.66 5.90 -0.56
N THR A 202 12.86 6.93 -0.70
CA THR A 202 11.99 7.50 0.32
C THR A 202 10.69 7.97 -0.33
N ASN A 203 9.56 7.82 0.34
CA ASN A 203 8.28 8.25 -0.20
C ASN A 203 7.95 9.72 0.07
N LEU A 204 8.60 10.35 1.05
CA LEU A 204 8.37 11.75 1.44
C LEU A 204 9.60 12.65 1.27
N GLY A 205 10.65 12.17 0.60
CA GLY A 205 11.83 12.98 0.25
C GLY A 205 12.72 13.36 1.43
N ARG A 206 12.74 12.56 2.52
CA ARG A 206 13.64 12.77 3.67
C ARG A 206 15.10 12.77 3.22
N LYS A 207 15.91 13.61 3.85
CA LYS A 207 17.35 13.76 3.55
C LYS A 207 18.27 13.40 4.71
N GLU A 208 17.75 13.37 5.94
CA GLU A 208 18.53 13.11 7.16
C GLU A 208 18.10 11.80 7.79
N PHE A 209 19.05 10.91 8.06
CA PHE A 209 18.84 9.53 8.47
C PHE A 209 19.75 9.09 9.62
N GLU A 210 20.21 10.01 10.47
CA GLU A 210 21.15 9.68 11.55
C GLU A 210 20.50 9.85 12.93
N GLY A 211 20.79 8.92 13.83
CA GLY A 211 20.34 8.96 15.22
C GLY A 211 18.83 8.83 15.37
N LYS A 212 18.26 9.58 16.32
CA LYS A 212 16.81 9.61 16.54
C LYS A 212 16.15 10.55 15.53
N ILE A 213 15.20 10.00 14.80
CA ILE A 213 14.41 10.75 13.83
C ILE A 213 12.92 10.58 14.08
N VAL A 214 12.12 11.58 13.74
CA VAL A 214 10.67 11.53 13.77
C VAL A 214 10.17 11.29 12.37
N LEU A 215 9.42 10.22 12.17
CA LEU A 215 8.75 9.89 10.91
C LEU A 215 7.38 10.56 10.86
N ASN A 216 7.03 11.07 9.70
CA ASN A 216 5.67 11.51 9.42
C ASN A 216 4.71 10.31 9.27
N PRO A 217 3.38 10.55 9.29
CA PRO A 217 2.41 9.51 8.96
C PRO A 217 2.74 8.83 7.63
N TYR A 218 2.72 7.49 7.63
CA TYR A 218 3.00 6.66 6.44
C TYR A 218 4.34 6.93 5.76
N GLU A 219 5.31 7.47 6.48
CA GLU A 219 6.66 7.66 5.95
C GLU A 219 7.42 6.34 5.87
N ALA A 220 8.14 6.15 4.77
CA ALA A 220 9.03 5.01 4.56
C ALA A 220 10.31 5.42 3.86
N PHE A 221 11.41 4.74 4.22
CA PHE A 221 12.69 4.88 3.54
C PHE A 221 13.50 3.59 3.56
N VAL A 222 14.47 3.51 2.67
CA VAL A 222 15.41 2.40 2.56
C VAL A 222 16.83 2.95 2.51
N LEU A 223 17.65 2.52 3.46
CA LEU A 223 19.08 2.82 3.50
C LEU A 223 19.88 1.61 3.05
N TYR A 224 20.96 1.87 2.33
CA TYR A 224 21.88 0.86 1.84
C TYR A 224 23.32 1.24 2.20
N TYR A 225 24.05 0.30 2.76
CA TYR A 225 25.43 0.45 3.13
C TYR A 225 26.26 -0.70 2.54
N LYS A 226 27.40 -0.36 1.96
CA LYS A 226 28.39 -1.32 1.46
C LYS A 226 29.77 -0.91 1.95
N HIS A 227 30.45 -1.85 2.61
CA HIS A 227 31.83 -1.67 3.05
C HIS A 227 32.82 -1.70 1.89
#